data_ad999fb6bebd9fda637201718e610d0f
#
_entry.id   ad999fb6bebd9fda637201718e610d0f
#
_cell.length_a   1.000
_cell.length_b   1.000
_cell.length_c   1.000
_cell.angle_alpha   90.00
_cell.angle_beta   90.00
_cell.angle_gamma   90.00
#
_symmetry.space_group_name_H-M   'P 1'
#
loop_
_entity.id
_entity.type
_entity.pdbx_description
1 polymer ?
#
loop_
_entity_poly.entity_id
_entity_poly.type
_entity_poly.pdbx_seq_one_letter_code
_entity_poly.pdbx_strand_id
1 'polypeptide(L)'
;GGVDPLTRRQFWELIYRAASEGTTVFVTTHYMDEAEYCSRVSVMVDGRIRALGTPAELKKQFDARTMDQVFRRLAREAKRGE
;
A
#
# COMPACT_ATOMS: atom_id res chain seq x y z
N GLY A 1 -14.43 8.41 -3.63
CA GLY A 1 -14.11 7.40 -4.58
C GLY A 1 -14.56 7.86 -5.93
N GLY A 2 -14.72 7.30 -6.86
CA GLY A 2 -15.23 7.72 -8.13
C GLY A 2 -14.27 7.62 -9.27
N VAL A 3 -13.12 7.00 -9.01
CA VAL A 3 -12.21 6.72 -10.10
C VAL A 3 -12.69 5.45 -10.80
N ASP A 4 -12.91 5.57 -12.09
CA ASP A 4 -13.31 4.48 -12.97
C ASP A 4 -12.24 3.37 -12.94
N PRO A 5 -12.61 2.08 -12.83
CA PRO A 5 -11.64 0.97 -12.85
C PRO A 5 -10.72 0.98 -14.07
N LEU A 6 -11.22 1.39 -15.23
CA LEU A 6 -10.39 1.49 -16.43
C LEU A 6 -9.31 2.57 -16.27
N THR A 7 -9.70 3.73 -15.72
CA THR A 7 -8.78 4.83 -15.47
C THR A 7 -7.69 4.42 -14.46
N ARG A 8 -8.09 3.68 -13.42
CA ARG A 8 -7.14 3.16 -12.43
C ARG A 8 -6.14 2.20 -13.08
N ARG A 9 -6.60 1.33 -13.96
CA ARG A 9 -5.72 0.40 -14.68
C ARG A 9 -4.71 1.16 -15.54
N GLN A 10 -5.17 2.17 -16.26
CA GLN A 10 -4.30 2.99 -17.11
C GLN A 10 -3.26 3.72 -16.29
N PHE A 11 -3.65 4.23 -15.12
CA PHE A 11 -2.73 4.88 -14.19
C PHE A 11 -1.62 3.93 -13.75
N TRP A 12 -1.96 2.72 -13.36
CA TRP A 12 -0.98 1.74 -12.90
C TRP A 12 -0.08 1.24 -14.03
N GLU A 13 -0.62 1.15 -15.25
CA GLU A 13 0.20 0.80 -16.41
C GLU A 13 1.27 1.85 -16.66
N LEU A 14 0.94 3.13 -16.51
CA LEU A 14 1.91 4.21 -16.64
C LEU A 14 2.98 4.13 -15.56
N ILE A 15 2.58 3.83 -14.33
CA ILE A 15 3.51 3.69 -13.22
C ILE A 15 4.50 2.55 -13.47
N TYR A 16 4.00 1.40 -13.89
CA TYR A 16 4.85 0.25 -14.18
C TYR A 16 5.81 0.53 -15.33
N ARG A 17 5.35 1.24 -16.34
CA ARG A 17 6.22 1.62 -17.46
C ARG A 17 7.34 2.54 -16.99
N ALA A 18 7.00 3.56 -16.22
CA ALA A 18 8.00 4.49 -15.69
C ALA A 18 9.03 3.76 -14.83
N ALA A 19 8.56 2.86 -13.97
CA ALA A 19 9.44 2.08 -13.10
C ALA A 19 10.36 1.17 -13.92
N SER A 20 9.86 0.57 -15.00
CA SER A 20 10.66 -0.31 -15.86
C SER A 20 11.75 0.47 -16.60
N GLU A 21 11.55 1.77 -16.77
CA GLU A 21 12.54 2.65 -17.40
C GLU A 21 13.55 3.21 -16.39
N GLY A 22 13.49 2.78 -15.14
CA GLY A 22 14.43 3.19 -14.11
C GLY A 22 13.99 4.40 -13.30
N THR A 23 12.77 4.89 -13.53
CA THR A 23 12.22 6.03 -12.78
C THR A 23 11.74 5.57 -11.40
N THR A 24 12.12 6.31 -10.36
CA THR A 24 11.57 6.10 -9.03
C THR A 24 10.20 6.75 -8.95
N VAL A 25 9.18 5.98 -8.61
CA VAL A 25 7.81 6.47 -8.55
C VAL A 25 7.27 6.34 -7.13
N PHE A 26 6.75 7.45 -6.59
CA PHE A 26 6.06 7.46 -5.31
C PHE A 26 4.57 7.63 -5.54
N VAL A 27 3.78 6.77 -4.90
CA VAL A 27 2.32 6.83 -4.99
C VAL A 27 1.77 6.87 -3.57
N THR A 28 0.89 7.83 -3.30
CA THR A 28 0.15 7.83 -2.04
C THR A 28 -1.28 7.41 -2.32
N THR A 29 -1.81 6.57 -1.45
CA THR A 29 -3.17 6.07 -1.61
C THR A 29 -3.76 5.74 -0.25
N HIS A 30 -5.08 5.83 -0.14
CA HIS A 30 -5.82 5.31 0.99
C HIS A 30 -6.61 4.06 0.61
N TYR A 31 -6.40 3.56 -0.60
CA TYR A 31 -7.01 2.31 -1.06
C TYR A 31 -6.01 1.18 -0.90
N MET A 32 -6.23 0.31 0.07
CA MET A 32 -5.26 -0.73 0.40
C MET A 32 -5.08 -1.77 -0.70
N ASP A 33 -6.08 -1.96 -1.55
CA ASP A 33 -5.93 -2.85 -2.70
C ASP A 33 -4.88 -2.33 -3.68
N GLU A 34 -4.68 -1.02 -3.77
CA GLU A 34 -3.63 -0.45 -4.60
C GLU A 34 -2.24 -0.72 -4.03
N ALA A 35 -2.13 -0.85 -2.72
CA ALA A 35 -0.84 -1.17 -2.09
C ALA A 35 -0.32 -2.53 -2.55
N GLU A 36 -1.20 -3.43 -2.98
CA GLU A 36 -0.79 -4.75 -3.49
C GLU A 36 0.07 -4.65 -4.76
N TYR A 37 -0.05 -3.55 -5.49
CA TYR A 37 0.68 -3.36 -6.75
C TYR A 37 2.04 -2.70 -6.56
N CYS A 38 2.35 -2.23 -5.38
CA CYS A 38 3.60 -1.52 -5.11
C CYS A 38 4.72 -2.50 -4.81
N SER A 39 5.94 -2.16 -5.23
CA SER A 39 7.10 -2.99 -4.90
C SER A 39 7.48 -2.83 -3.43
N ARG A 40 7.27 -1.63 -2.86
CA ARG A 40 7.47 -1.38 -1.43
C ARG A 40 6.37 -0.48 -0.93
N VAL A 41 5.99 -0.68 0.32
CA VAL A 41 4.89 0.04 0.93
C VAL A 41 5.31 0.58 2.29
N SER A 42 5.01 1.85 2.55
CA SER A 42 5.09 2.43 3.88
C SER A 42 3.66 2.66 4.36
N VAL A 43 3.31 2.05 5.49
CA VAL A 43 1.96 2.22 6.04
C VAL A 43 2.01 3.25 7.15
N MET A 44 1.23 4.31 6.99
CA MET A 44 1.14 5.39 7.97
C MET A 44 -0.16 5.30 8.75
N VAL A 45 -0.04 5.43 10.06
CA VAL A 45 -1.19 5.52 10.95
C VAL A 45 -0.91 6.64 11.96
N ASP A 46 -1.83 7.55 12.10
CA ASP A 46 -1.71 8.69 13.01
C ASP A 46 -0.43 9.49 12.79
N GLY A 47 -0.09 9.72 11.53
CA GLY A 47 1.07 10.53 11.16
C GLY A 47 2.42 9.86 11.35
N ARG A 48 2.44 8.58 11.66
CA ARG A 48 3.68 7.82 11.86
C ARG A 48 3.74 6.63 10.93
N ILE A 49 4.95 6.32 10.45
CA ILE A 49 5.17 5.10 9.66
C ILE A 49 5.18 3.92 10.63
N ARG A 50 4.21 3.02 10.48
CA ARG A 50 4.07 1.86 11.36
C ARG A 50 4.62 0.58 10.76
N ALA A 51 4.76 0.54 9.44
CA ALA A 51 5.30 -0.64 8.77
C ALA A 51 5.93 -0.20 7.46
N LEU A 52 6.97 -0.93 7.06
CA LEU A 52 7.70 -0.65 5.82
C LEU A 52 8.20 -1.98 5.27
N GLY A 53 7.93 -2.24 4.01
CA GLY A 53 8.40 -3.45 3.34
C GLY A 53 7.64 -3.74 2.08
N THR A 54 7.89 -4.90 1.49
CA THR A 54 7.08 -5.35 0.35
C THR A 54 5.72 -5.81 0.84
N PRO A 55 4.70 -5.82 -0.03
CA PRO A 55 3.40 -6.36 0.37
C PRO A 55 3.50 -7.80 0.91
N ALA A 56 4.32 -8.64 0.29
CA ALA A 56 4.49 -10.02 0.74
C ALA A 56 5.09 -10.08 2.15
N GLU A 57 6.11 -9.25 2.42
CA GLU A 57 6.73 -9.21 3.73
C GLU A 57 5.76 -8.75 4.81
N LEU A 58 4.99 -7.70 4.51
CA LEU A 58 4.04 -7.16 5.47
C LEU A 58 2.91 -8.13 5.76
N LYS A 59 2.41 -8.80 4.74
CA LYS A 59 1.36 -9.80 4.93
C LYS A 59 1.86 -10.96 5.79
N LYS A 60 3.09 -11.38 5.60
CA LYS A 60 3.70 -12.42 6.41
C LYS A 60 3.92 -11.96 7.85
N GLN A 61 4.43 -10.74 8.03
CA GLN A 61 4.72 -10.18 9.34
C GLN A 61 3.47 -10.09 10.21
N PHE A 62 2.35 -9.71 9.63
CA PHE A 62 1.09 -9.51 10.35
C PHE A 62 0.12 -10.69 10.21
N ASP A 63 0.59 -11.80 9.62
CA ASP A 63 -0.25 -12.99 9.39
C ASP A 63 -1.55 -12.60 8.69
N ALA A 64 -1.42 -11.81 7.64
CA ALA A 64 -2.54 -11.28 6.89
C ALA A 64 -2.52 -11.80 5.45
N ARG A 65 -3.67 -11.84 4.83
CA ARG A 65 -3.82 -12.29 3.45
C ARG A 65 -3.82 -11.14 2.46
N THR A 66 -4.18 -9.94 2.93
CA THR A 66 -4.28 -8.75 2.08
C THR A 66 -3.66 -7.56 2.79
N MET A 67 -3.30 -6.54 2.00
CA MET A 67 -2.80 -5.31 2.58
C MET A 67 -3.88 -4.58 3.37
N ASP A 68 -5.15 -4.74 3.00
CA ASP A 68 -6.25 -4.18 3.77
C ASP A 68 -6.25 -4.76 5.19
N GLN A 69 -6.02 -6.06 5.33
CA GLN A 69 -5.92 -6.68 6.65
C GLN A 69 -4.72 -6.18 7.44
N VAL A 70 -3.57 -5.99 6.76
CA VAL A 70 -2.38 -5.42 7.41
C VAL A 70 -2.70 -4.05 7.98
N PHE A 71 -3.31 -3.19 7.18
CA PHE A 71 -3.66 -1.84 7.60
C PHE A 71 -4.64 -1.85 8.78
N ARG A 72 -5.65 -2.70 8.72
CA ARG A 72 -6.65 -2.80 9.79
C ARG A 72 -6.02 -3.23 11.12
N ARG A 73 -5.07 -4.16 11.07
CA ARG A 73 -4.36 -4.60 12.27
C ARG A 73 -3.49 -3.51 12.84
N LEU A 74 -2.78 -2.78 11.97
CA LEU A 74 -1.95 -1.67 12.42
C LEU A 74 -2.79 -0.54 13.04
N ALA A 75 -3.92 -0.21 12.43
CA ALA A 75 -4.81 0.80 12.96
C ALA A 75 -5.37 0.40 14.32
N ARG A 76 -5.69 -0.88 14.50
CA ARG A 76 -6.18 -1.41 15.77
C ARG A 76 -5.09 -1.35 16.85
N GLU A 77 -3.87 -1.74 16.50
CA GLU A 77 -2.75 -1.68 17.44
C GLU A 77 -2.43 -0.25 17.86
N ALA A 78 -2.52 0.69 16.93
CA ALA A 78 -2.29 2.11 17.24
C ALA A 78 -3.28 2.61 18.27
N LYS A 79 -4.55 2.18 18.20
CA LYS A 79 -5.55 2.55 19.19
C LYS A 79 -5.28 1.93 20.55
N ARG A 80 -4.76 0.70 20.57
CA ARG A 80 -4.46 0.01 21.82
C ARG A 80 -3.19 0.50 22.48
N GLY A 81 -2.23 0.92 21.67
CA GLY A 81 -0.91 1.31 22.14
C GLY A 81 -0.87 2.66 22.84
N GLU A 82 -2.00 3.31 22.90
CA GLU A 82 -2.12 4.58 23.64
C GLU A 82 -2.63 4.36 25.06
#